data_d5c0b21541de8f8fbfd4e72917911e73
#
_entry.id   d5c0b21541de8f8fbfd4e72917911e73
#
_cell.length_a   1.000
_cell.length_b   1.000
_cell.length_c   1.000
_cell.angle_alpha   90.00
_cell.angle_beta   90.00
_cell.angle_gamma   90.00
#
_symmetry.space_group_name_H-M   'P 1'
#
loop_
_entity.id
_entity.type
_entity.pdbx_description
1 polymer ?
#
loop_
_entity_poly.entity_id
_entity_poly.type
_entity_poly.pdbx_seq_one_letter_code
_entity_poly.pdbx_strand_id
1 'polypeptide(L)'
;MIYVMSDIHGQKRRFDSVMKQINLQPEDTLYVLGDVIDRNPDGIKLLRQIMAMPNVKMLLGNHELMMMNALYYPPPEDEEWPEYYYERKQTLWYRNGGQITHNYLKRIKKACLLYTSPSPRDTR
;
A
#
# COMPACT_ATOMS: atom_id res chain seq x y z
N MET A 1 -14.67 -18.31 -12.10
CA MET A 1 -15.21 -17.87 -10.78
C MET A 1 -14.66 -16.50 -10.46
N ILE A 2 -15.50 -15.65 -9.93
CA ILE A 2 -15.10 -14.30 -9.49
C ILE A 2 -15.13 -14.24 -7.97
N TYR A 3 -14.05 -13.77 -7.38
CA TYR A 3 -13.94 -13.58 -5.93
C TYR A 3 -13.75 -12.09 -5.63
N VAL A 4 -14.22 -11.66 -4.47
CA VAL A 4 -14.09 -10.28 -4.01
C VAL A 4 -13.59 -10.28 -2.58
N MET A 5 -12.66 -9.39 -2.27
CA MET A 5 -12.02 -9.30 -0.96
C MET A 5 -11.75 -7.83 -0.63
N SER A 6 -11.78 -7.45 0.64
CA SER A 6 -11.57 -6.08 1.09
C SER A 6 -11.01 -6.05 2.51
N ASP A 7 -10.46 -4.90 2.91
CA ASP A 7 -10.05 -4.60 4.29
C ASP A 7 -9.05 -5.61 4.86
N ILE A 8 -8.02 -5.90 4.09
CA ILE A 8 -6.99 -6.86 4.47
C ILE A 8 -6.07 -6.28 5.55
N HIS A 9 -5.77 -4.99 5.48
CA HIS A 9 -5.00 -4.23 6.48
C HIS A 9 -3.75 -4.96 6.97
N GLY A 10 -2.89 -5.39 6.04
CA GLY A 10 -1.61 -5.98 6.36
C GLY A 10 -1.66 -7.35 7.01
N GLN A 11 -2.80 -8.02 7.02
CA GLN A 11 -2.94 -9.35 7.63
C GLN A 11 -2.54 -10.45 6.64
N LYS A 12 -1.25 -10.56 6.42
CA LYS A 12 -0.69 -11.47 5.42
C LYS A 12 -1.04 -12.92 5.65
N ARG A 13 -1.00 -13.38 6.91
CA ARG A 13 -1.35 -14.76 7.25
C ARG A 13 -2.78 -15.09 6.85
N ARG A 14 -3.71 -14.17 7.14
CA ARG A 14 -5.11 -14.37 6.78
C ARG A 14 -5.29 -14.37 5.27
N PHE A 15 -4.64 -13.44 4.59
CA PHE A 15 -4.68 -13.38 3.14
C PHE A 15 -4.19 -14.69 2.52
N ASP A 16 -3.01 -15.16 2.93
CA ASP A 16 -2.43 -16.39 2.40
C ASP A 16 -3.32 -17.59 2.70
N SER A 17 -3.93 -17.63 3.88
CA SER A 17 -4.86 -18.72 4.26
C SER A 17 -6.11 -18.73 3.37
N VAL A 18 -6.71 -17.57 3.14
CA VAL A 18 -7.88 -17.45 2.27
C VAL A 18 -7.51 -17.81 0.83
N MET A 19 -6.38 -17.35 0.33
CA MET A 19 -5.93 -17.69 -1.03
C MET A 19 -5.72 -19.19 -1.20
N LYS A 20 -5.22 -19.86 -0.17
CA LYS A 20 -5.05 -21.30 -0.18
C LYS A 20 -6.39 -22.01 -0.23
N GLN A 21 -7.39 -21.51 0.51
CA GLN A 21 -8.73 -22.08 0.54
C GLN A 21 -9.46 -21.92 -0.79
N ILE A 22 -9.39 -20.76 -1.42
CA ILE A 22 -10.06 -20.56 -2.71
C ILE A 22 -9.31 -21.22 -3.87
N ASN A 23 -8.02 -21.48 -3.71
CA ASN A 23 -7.20 -22.12 -4.73
C ASN A 23 -7.42 -21.49 -6.12
N LEU A 24 -7.09 -20.19 -6.21
CA LEU A 24 -7.36 -19.36 -7.39
C LEU A 24 -6.73 -19.97 -8.63
N GLN A 25 -7.55 -20.26 -9.62
CA GLN A 25 -7.13 -20.85 -10.88
C GLN A 25 -6.84 -19.74 -11.91
N PRO A 26 -6.11 -20.05 -13.00
CA PRO A 26 -5.80 -19.05 -14.03
C PRO A 26 -7.04 -18.40 -14.65
N GLU A 27 -8.14 -19.13 -14.75
CA GLU A 27 -9.40 -18.61 -15.29
C GLU A 27 -10.22 -17.80 -14.28
N ASP A 28 -9.84 -17.86 -13.02
CA ASP A 28 -10.53 -17.11 -11.95
C ASP A 28 -10.03 -15.68 -11.88
N THR A 29 -10.87 -14.79 -11.36
CA THR A 29 -10.49 -13.40 -11.11
C THR A 29 -10.78 -13.05 -9.65
N LEU A 30 -9.81 -12.44 -8.98
CA LEU A 30 -9.98 -11.89 -7.65
C LEU A 30 -9.97 -10.36 -7.73
N TYR A 31 -11.00 -9.72 -7.21
CA TYR A 31 -11.05 -8.28 -7.03
C TYR A 31 -10.73 -7.94 -5.57
N VAL A 32 -9.71 -7.13 -5.38
CA VAL A 32 -9.38 -6.58 -4.06
C VAL A 32 -9.85 -5.13 -4.05
N LEU A 33 -10.80 -4.81 -3.18
CA LEU A 33 -11.47 -3.51 -3.18
C LEU A 33 -10.69 -2.42 -2.45
N GLY A 34 -9.43 -2.69 -2.11
CA GLY A 34 -8.57 -1.72 -1.44
C GLY A 34 -8.43 -2.01 0.04
N ASP A 35 -7.83 -1.06 0.75
CA ASP A 35 -7.54 -1.15 2.18
C ASP A 35 -6.67 -2.36 2.51
N VAL A 36 -5.61 -2.54 1.72
CA VAL A 36 -4.64 -3.62 1.88
C VAL A 36 -3.61 -3.25 2.95
N ILE A 37 -3.27 -1.99 3.07
CA ILE A 37 -2.22 -1.48 3.95
C ILE A 37 -2.80 -0.98 5.28
N ASP A 38 -1.92 -0.59 6.18
CA ASP A 38 -2.17 0.06 7.47
C ASP A 38 -2.64 -0.92 8.55
N ARG A 39 -2.43 -0.51 9.78
CA ARG A 39 -2.80 -1.21 11.03
C ARG A 39 -1.93 -2.43 11.35
N ASN A 40 -1.34 -3.08 10.33
CA ASN A 40 -0.45 -4.23 10.50
C ASN A 40 0.79 -4.05 9.62
N PRO A 41 1.92 -4.71 9.94
CA PRO A 41 3.20 -4.39 9.31
C PRO A 41 3.37 -4.89 7.87
N ASP A 42 2.59 -5.85 7.43
CA ASP A 42 2.81 -6.52 6.14
C ASP A 42 2.02 -5.93 4.97
N GLY A 43 1.47 -4.72 5.15
CA GLY A 43 0.63 -4.09 4.12
C GLY A 43 1.34 -3.91 2.78
N ILE A 44 2.56 -3.37 2.79
CA ILE A 44 3.32 -3.15 1.55
C ILE A 44 3.75 -4.49 0.93
N LYS A 45 4.12 -5.47 1.74
CA LYS A 45 4.42 -6.81 1.23
C LYS A 45 3.23 -7.42 0.49
N LEU A 46 2.04 -7.29 1.09
CA LEU A 46 0.79 -7.75 0.48
C LEU A 46 0.49 -7.00 -0.80
N LEU A 47 0.64 -5.69 -0.79
CA LEU A 47 0.40 -4.88 -1.97
C LEU A 47 1.28 -5.33 -3.14
N ARG A 48 2.56 -5.57 -2.88
CA ARG A 48 3.50 -6.06 -3.89
C ARG A 48 3.14 -7.47 -4.37
N GLN A 49 2.73 -8.33 -3.46
CA GLN A 49 2.28 -9.68 -3.79
C GLN A 49 1.06 -9.64 -4.72
N ILE A 50 0.07 -8.82 -4.38
CA ILE A 50 -1.16 -8.65 -5.15
C ILE A 50 -0.83 -8.11 -6.55
N MET A 51 0.04 -7.12 -6.64
CA MET A 51 0.43 -6.52 -7.92
C MET A 51 1.17 -7.50 -8.84
N ALA A 52 1.80 -8.52 -8.27
CA ALA A 52 2.51 -9.54 -9.05
C ALA A 52 1.59 -10.66 -9.55
N MET A 53 0.34 -10.72 -9.11
CA MET A 53 -0.60 -11.77 -9.46
C MET A 53 -1.42 -11.35 -10.70
N PRO A 54 -1.33 -12.07 -11.82
CA PRO A 54 -1.92 -11.59 -13.08
C PRO A 54 -3.43 -11.60 -13.11
N ASN A 55 -4.06 -12.45 -12.32
CA ASN A 55 -5.53 -12.56 -12.29
C ASN A 55 -6.15 -11.89 -11.06
N VAL A 56 -5.42 -11.00 -10.41
CA VAL A 56 -5.92 -10.19 -9.31
C VAL A 56 -5.98 -8.74 -9.77
N LYS A 57 -7.12 -8.10 -9.55
CA LYS A 57 -7.36 -6.70 -9.87
C LYS A 57 -7.64 -5.95 -8.59
N MET A 58 -6.92 -4.85 -8.36
CA MET A 58 -7.07 -4.07 -7.15
C MET A 58 -7.61 -2.68 -7.45
N LEU A 59 -8.54 -2.24 -6.62
CA LEU A 59 -9.00 -0.86 -6.58
C LEU A 59 -8.28 -0.14 -5.44
N LEU A 60 -8.10 1.17 -5.57
CA LEU A 60 -7.53 1.98 -4.49
C LEU A 60 -8.60 2.21 -3.43
N GLY A 61 -8.32 1.76 -2.21
CA GLY A 61 -9.16 2.05 -1.06
C GLY A 61 -8.78 3.36 -0.39
N ASN A 62 -9.50 3.72 0.65
CA ASN A 62 -9.24 4.96 1.41
C ASN A 62 -7.83 5.00 1.99
N HIS A 63 -7.34 3.86 2.47
CA HIS A 63 -6.02 3.80 3.08
C HIS A 63 -4.89 3.99 2.07
N GLU A 64 -5.02 3.41 0.88
CA GLU A 64 -4.04 3.65 -0.20
C GLU A 64 -4.07 5.11 -0.64
N LEU A 65 -5.26 5.70 -0.73
CA LEU A 65 -5.38 7.11 -1.10
C LEU A 65 -4.76 8.01 -0.03
N MET A 66 -4.99 7.72 1.26
CA MET A 66 -4.33 8.47 2.34
C MET A 66 -2.81 8.39 2.24
N MET A 67 -2.26 7.22 1.95
CA MET A 67 -0.83 7.05 1.74
C MET A 67 -0.32 7.88 0.57
N MET A 68 -1.01 7.81 -0.57
CA MET A 68 -0.61 8.54 -1.76
C MET A 68 -0.66 10.05 -1.55
N ASN A 69 -1.69 10.56 -0.87
CA ASN A 69 -1.79 11.98 -0.54
C ASN A 69 -0.72 12.42 0.45
N ALA A 70 -0.35 11.55 1.38
CA ALA A 70 0.64 11.85 2.41
C ALA A 70 2.08 11.86 1.88
N LEU A 71 2.37 11.10 0.82
CA LEU A 71 3.75 10.86 0.39
C LEU A 71 4.06 11.22 -1.06
N TYR A 72 3.09 11.10 -1.96
CA TYR A 72 3.40 11.11 -3.39
C TYR A 72 2.64 12.13 -4.22
N TYR A 73 1.34 12.30 -3.99
CA TYR A 73 0.55 13.21 -4.79
C TYR A 73 0.88 14.66 -4.45
N PRO A 74 1.00 15.53 -5.45
CA PRO A 74 1.25 16.93 -5.18
C PRO A 74 0.02 17.60 -4.56
N PRO A 75 0.23 18.69 -3.78
CA PRO A 75 -0.89 19.46 -3.27
C PRO A 75 -1.74 20.02 -4.43
N PRO A 76 -3.05 20.19 -4.21
CA PRO A 76 -3.89 20.89 -5.19
C PRO A 76 -3.37 22.31 -5.47
N GLU A 77 -3.62 22.80 -6.67
CA GLU A 77 -3.16 24.15 -7.06
C GLU A 77 -3.77 25.26 -6.20
N ASP A 78 -4.97 25.03 -5.68
CA ASP A 78 -5.68 25.99 -4.82
C ASP A 78 -5.39 25.81 -3.34
N GLU A 79 -4.40 25.01 -2.96
CA GLU A 79 -4.01 24.83 -1.57
C GLU A 79 -3.45 26.12 -0.98
N GLU A 80 -4.05 26.60 0.12
CA GLU A 80 -3.63 27.84 0.77
C GLU A 80 -2.28 27.72 1.49
N TRP A 81 -1.99 26.51 2.01
CA TRP A 81 -0.81 26.27 2.83
C TRP A 81 -0.03 25.07 2.32
N PRO A 82 0.54 25.14 1.11
CA PRO A 82 1.19 23.97 0.49
C PRO A 82 2.38 23.45 1.30
N GLU A 83 3.07 24.32 2.05
CA GLU A 83 4.21 23.92 2.87
C GLU A 83 3.84 23.00 4.03
N TYR A 84 2.58 23.02 4.45
CA TYR A 84 2.08 22.15 5.52
C TYR A 84 1.21 20.99 5.01
N TYR A 85 1.09 20.86 3.70
CA TYR A 85 0.15 19.89 3.10
C TYR A 85 0.49 18.45 3.49
N TYR A 86 1.74 18.05 3.29
CA TYR A 86 2.16 16.68 3.59
C TYR A 86 2.13 16.38 5.08
N GLU A 87 2.48 17.33 5.92
CA GLU A 87 2.39 17.16 7.36
C GLU A 87 0.96 16.86 7.80
N ARG A 88 -0.02 17.64 7.28
CA ARG A 88 -1.44 17.40 7.59
C ARG A 88 -1.93 16.04 7.07
N LYS A 89 -1.52 15.68 5.86
CA LYS A 89 -1.93 14.42 5.25
C LYS A 89 -1.31 13.23 5.98
N GLN A 90 -0.07 13.34 6.42
CA GLN A 90 0.58 12.32 7.23
C GLN A 90 -0.10 12.16 8.58
N THR A 91 -0.46 13.27 9.23
CA THR A 91 -1.18 13.21 10.51
C THR A 91 -2.50 12.46 10.37
N LEU A 92 -3.28 12.76 9.33
CA LEU A 92 -4.53 12.07 9.05
C LEU A 92 -4.30 10.57 8.82
N TRP A 93 -3.32 10.25 8.00
CA TRP A 93 -2.98 8.86 7.69
C TRP A 93 -2.56 8.09 8.94
N TYR A 94 -1.70 8.71 9.77
CA TYR A 94 -1.22 8.09 11.01
C TYR A 94 -2.36 7.81 11.99
N ARG A 95 -3.33 8.71 12.09
CA ARG A 95 -4.52 8.51 12.91
C ARG A 95 -5.34 7.30 12.47
N ASN A 96 -5.23 6.94 11.22
CA ASN A 96 -5.95 5.81 10.63
C ASN A 96 -5.09 4.55 10.52
N GLY A 97 -3.96 4.52 11.19
CA GLY A 97 -3.10 3.34 11.27
C GLY A 97 -1.98 3.29 10.23
N GLY A 98 -1.65 4.43 9.61
CA GLY A 98 -0.65 4.47 8.54
C GLY A 98 0.79 4.52 9.00
N GLN A 99 1.06 4.82 10.26
CA GLN A 99 2.45 4.97 10.72
C GLN A 99 3.27 3.69 10.54
N ILE A 100 2.68 2.54 10.80
CA ILE A 100 3.37 1.26 10.64
C ILE A 100 3.76 1.01 9.17
N THR A 101 2.89 1.40 8.24
CA THR A 101 3.17 1.33 6.81
C THR A 101 4.29 2.29 6.43
N HIS A 102 4.23 3.52 6.89
CA HIS A 102 5.26 4.52 6.60
C HIS A 102 6.62 4.11 7.17
N ASN A 103 6.64 3.57 8.40
CA ASN A 103 7.87 3.05 9.00
C ASN A 103 8.49 1.94 8.16
N TYR A 104 7.67 1.05 7.63
CA TYR A 104 8.13 -0.01 6.75
C TYR A 104 8.76 0.55 5.47
N LEU A 105 8.11 1.53 4.85
CA LEU A 105 8.63 2.19 3.65
C LEU A 105 9.97 2.88 3.91
N LYS A 106 10.12 3.53 5.06
CA LYS A 106 11.38 4.17 5.45
C LYS A 106 12.50 3.15 5.61
N ARG A 107 12.22 1.99 6.20
CA ARG A 107 13.21 0.93 6.36
C ARG A 107 13.67 0.36 5.04
N ILE A 108 12.75 0.13 4.10
CA ILE A 108 13.08 -0.34 2.76
C ILE A 108 13.98 0.66 2.05
N LYS A 109 13.62 1.93 2.08
CA LYS A 109 14.40 2.99 1.44
C LYS A 109 15.82 3.03 2.02
N LYS A 110 15.97 2.95 3.34
CA LYS A 110 17.25 2.93 4.01
C LYS A 110 18.07 1.72 3.60
N ALA A 111 17.48 0.54 3.55
CA ALA A 111 18.15 -0.68 3.13
C ALA A 111 18.64 -0.58 1.69
N CYS A 112 17.83 -0.03 0.79
CA CYS A 112 18.22 0.20 -0.60
C CYS A 112 19.43 1.13 -0.71
N LEU A 113 19.46 2.19 0.09
CA LEU A 113 20.58 3.13 0.11
C LEU A 113 21.87 2.48 0.63
N LEU A 114 21.75 1.50 1.52
CA LEU A 114 22.91 0.82 2.10
C LEU A 114 23.51 -0.24 1.16
N TYR A 115 22.69 -0.92 0.37
CA TYR A 115 23.11 -2.09 -0.40
C TYR A 115 23.18 -1.86 -1.90
N THR A 116 22.67 -0.75 -2.41
CA THR A 116 22.74 -0.43 -3.83
C THR A 116 23.55 0.84 -4.04
N SER A 117 24.33 0.87 -5.12
CA SER A 117 25.01 2.10 -5.50
C SER A 117 23.96 3.15 -5.83
N PRO A 118 24.17 4.41 -5.40
CA PRO A 118 23.26 5.48 -5.76
C PRO A 118 23.12 5.60 -7.27
N SER A 119 21.90 5.55 -7.75
CA SER A 119 21.60 5.81 -9.14
C SER A 119 20.34 6.66 -9.22
N PRO A 120 20.11 7.38 -10.35
CA PRO A 120 18.90 8.16 -10.49
C PRO A 120 17.62 7.35 -10.37
N ARG A 121 17.68 6.04 -10.57
CA ARG A 121 16.52 5.15 -10.45
C ARG A 121 16.15 4.84 -9.00
N ASP A 122 17.08 5.02 -8.09
CA ASP A 122 16.90 4.63 -6.68
C ASP A 122 16.41 5.78 -5.82
N THR A 123 16.03 6.87 -6.41
CA THR A 123 15.61 8.09 -5.71
C THR A 123 14.14 8.08 -5.31
N ARG A 124 13.50 6.98 -5.37
CA ARG A 124 12.09 6.87 -4.97
C ARG A 124 11.93 6.59 -3.50
#